data_787554e50a184c6f9440870a72d25d8f
#
_entry.id   787554e50a184c6f9440870a72d25d8f
#
_cell.length_a   1.000
_cell.length_b   1.000
_cell.length_c   1.000
_cell.angle_alpha   90.00
_cell.angle_beta   90.00
_cell.angle_gamma   90.00
#
_symmetry.space_group_name_H-M   'P 1'
#
loop_
_entity.id
_entity.type
_entity.pdbx_description
1 polymer ?
#
loop_
_entity_poly.entity_id
_entity_poly.type
_entity_poly.pdbx_seq_one_letter_code
_entity_poly.pdbx_strand_id
1 'polypeptide(L)'
;MTANAQQLQFIKDSIETIPDYPKPGVLFRDITTLLDNPLAYQATIDLLVERYQDKGITKIVGTEARGFLFGAPVALRLGVGFIPVRKAGKLPRETLSETYNLEYGTDTLEMHKDSVKENDKVLVIDDLLATGGTVEATVRLIRRLGGEVSEAAFIIGLLGLGGVERLQRQGVSSFTLLEFPDH
;
A
#
# COMPACT_ATOMS: atom_id res chain seq x y z
N MET A 1 16.88 -2.35 15.59
CA MET A 1 17.62 -1.25 14.97
C MET A 1 16.66 -0.42 14.16
N THR A 2 16.56 0.85 14.44
CA THR A 2 15.92 1.79 13.55
C THR A 2 16.58 1.67 12.18
N ALA A 3 15.77 1.58 11.11
CA ALA A 3 16.26 1.65 9.76
C ALA A 3 17.32 2.76 9.71
N ASN A 4 18.50 2.42 9.25
CA ASN A 4 19.59 3.35 9.21
C ASN A 4 19.14 4.60 8.44
N ALA A 5 19.28 5.77 9.05
CA ALA A 5 18.90 7.04 8.43
C ALA A 5 19.54 7.21 7.04
N GLN A 6 20.76 6.70 6.86
CA GLN A 6 21.44 6.70 5.55
C GLN A 6 20.73 5.84 4.51
N GLN A 7 20.18 4.69 4.91
CA GLN A 7 19.43 3.79 4.03
C GLN A 7 18.11 4.45 3.58
N LEU A 8 17.40 5.07 4.51
CA LEU A 8 16.17 5.82 4.20
C LEU A 8 16.45 7.01 3.28
N GLN A 9 17.54 7.74 3.53
CA GLN A 9 17.93 8.85 2.67
C GLN A 9 18.29 8.37 1.25
N PHE A 10 19.01 7.27 1.14
CA PHE A 10 19.34 6.65 -0.14
C PHE A 10 18.08 6.26 -0.93
N ILE A 11 17.08 5.66 -0.26
CA ILE A 11 15.80 5.33 -0.90
C ILE A 11 15.08 6.61 -1.33
N LYS A 12 15.03 7.61 -0.45
CA LYS A 12 14.37 8.89 -0.73
C LYS A 12 14.98 9.60 -1.94
N ASP A 13 16.31 9.62 -2.04
CA ASP A 13 17.04 10.24 -3.12
C ASP A 13 16.84 9.54 -4.48
N SER A 14 16.43 8.26 -4.46
CA SER A 14 16.11 7.50 -5.66
C SER A 14 14.75 7.85 -6.28
N ILE A 15 13.90 8.58 -5.55
CA ILE A 15 12.56 8.96 -6.00
C ILE A 15 12.62 10.35 -6.63
N GLU A 16 12.39 10.43 -7.94
CA GLU A 16 12.32 11.71 -8.64
C GLU A 16 11.03 12.46 -8.32
N THR A 17 11.14 13.76 -8.12
CA THR A 17 9.99 14.65 -7.97
C THR A 17 9.75 15.38 -9.26
N ILE A 18 8.54 15.22 -9.82
CA ILE A 18 8.13 15.87 -11.05
C ILE A 18 7.16 17.00 -10.70
N PRO A 19 7.56 18.26 -10.88
CA PRO A 19 6.66 19.38 -10.59
C PRO A 19 5.58 19.50 -11.65
N ASP A 20 4.45 20.05 -11.24
CA ASP A 20 3.31 20.38 -12.10
C ASP A 20 2.73 19.18 -12.87
N TYR A 21 2.76 18.00 -12.28
CA TYR A 21 2.19 16.78 -12.87
C TYR A 21 1.18 16.12 -11.89
N PRO A 22 0.00 15.67 -12.36
CA PRO A 22 -0.55 15.78 -13.73
C PRO A 22 -1.14 17.16 -14.02
N LYS A 23 -1.09 18.07 -13.06
CA LYS A 23 -1.60 19.44 -13.21
C LYS A 23 -0.73 20.43 -12.44
N PRO A 24 -0.77 21.74 -12.78
CA PRO A 24 0.00 22.76 -12.08
C PRO A 24 -0.22 22.73 -10.55
N GLY A 25 0.87 22.91 -9.81
CA GLY A 25 0.88 22.93 -8.34
C GLY A 25 0.99 21.55 -7.67
N VAL A 26 1.00 20.45 -8.44
CA VAL A 26 1.18 19.10 -7.90
C VAL A 26 2.64 18.68 -8.02
N LEU A 27 3.21 18.20 -6.91
CA LEU A 27 4.52 17.55 -6.89
C LEU A 27 4.33 16.03 -6.95
N PHE A 28 4.53 15.46 -8.11
CA PHE A 28 4.40 14.02 -8.32
C PHE A 28 5.68 13.29 -7.89
N ARG A 29 5.55 12.30 -7.03
CA ARG A 29 6.67 11.46 -6.58
C ARG A 29 6.71 10.20 -7.44
N ASP A 30 7.70 10.10 -8.30
CA ASP A 30 7.80 9.01 -9.26
C ASP A 30 8.53 7.81 -8.66
N ILE A 31 7.78 6.78 -8.28
CA ILE A 31 8.37 5.55 -7.74
C ILE A 31 9.08 4.71 -8.81
N THR A 32 8.87 4.99 -10.09
CA THR A 32 9.51 4.19 -11.15
C THR A 32 11.01 4.36 -11.14
N THR A 33 11.52 5.52 -10.73
CA THR A 33 12.96 5.73 -10.57
C THR A 33 13.55 4.94 -9.41
N LEU A 34 12.77 4.74 -8.33
CA LEU A 34 13.12 3.82 -7.24
C LEU A 34 13.17 2.37 -7.74
N LEU A 35 12.15 1.95 -8.48
CA LEU A 35 12.05 0.59 -9.02
C LEU A 35 13.18 0.25 -9.98
N ASP A 36 13.63 1.23 -10.78
CA ASP A 36 14.73 1.07 -11.73
C ASP A 36 16.11 1.05 -11.06
N ASN A 37 16.20 1.43 -9.80
CA ASN A 37 17.41 1.35 -8.99
C ASN A 37 17.39 0.06 -8.16
N PRO A 38 18.11 -1.01 -8.55
CA PRO A 38 18.01 -2.31 -7.90
C PRO A 38 18.42 -2.29 -6.42
N LEU A 39 19.41 -1.46 -6.05
CA LEU A 39 19.84 -1.35 -4.66
C LEU A 39 18.80 -0.62 -3.79
N ALA A 40 18.19 0.44 -4.32
CA ALA A 40 17.14 1.18 -3.61
C ALA A 40 15.86 0.34 -3.48
N TYR A 41 15.48 -0.36 -4.53
CA TYR A 41 14.32 -1.27 -4.52
C TYR A 41 14.53 -2.39 -3.50
N GLN A 42 15.69 -3.04 -3.53
CA GLN A 42 16.01 -4.11 -2.57
C GLN A 42 16.01 -3.58 -1.13
N ALA A 43 16.61 -2.42 -0.88
CA ALA A 43 16.62 -1.81 0.45
C ALA A 43 15.19 -1.53 0.95
N THR A 44 14.30 -1.08 0.07
CA THR A 44 12.89 -0.84 0.39
C THR A 44 12.20 -2.13 0.83
N ILE A 45 12.36 -3.19 0.05
CA ILE A 45 11.76 -4.50 0.38
C ILE A 45 12.36 -5.06 1.68
N ASP A 46 13.67 -4.98 1.85
CA ASP A 46 14.35 -5.44 3.07
C ASP A 46 13.81 -4.78 4.34
N LEU A 47 13.58 -3.47 4.31
CA LEU A 47 13.05 -2.74 5.45
C LEU A 47 11.62 -3.15 5.78
N LEU A 48 10.77 -3.37 4.79
CA LEU A 48 9.41 -3.85 5.01
C LEU A 48 9.40 -5.28 5.56
N VAL A 49 10.23 -6.16 5.02
CA VAL A 49 10.37 -7.54 5.51
C VAL A 49 10.86 -7.57 6.95
N GLU A 50 11.89 -6.80 7.27
CA GLU A 50 12.42 -6.70 8.63
C GLU A 50 11.34 -6.26 9.63
N ARG A 51 10.51 -5.29 9.24
CA ARG A 51 9.43 -4.79 10.09
C ARG A 51 8.36 -5.84 10.37
N TYR A 52 7.99 -6.64 9.36
CA TYR A 52 6.80 -7.50 9.43
C TYR A 52 7.07 -8.99 9.63
N GLN A 53 8.32 -9.45 9.54
CA GLN A 53 8.66 -10.87 9.59
C GLN A 53 8.20 -11.62 10.86
N ASP A 54 8.08 -10.90 12.00
CA ASP A 54 7.73 -11.50 13.28
C ASP A 54 6.35 -11.06 13.78
N LYS A 55 5.50 -10.53 12.90
CA LYS A 55 4.18 -10.01 13.29
C LYS A 55 3.01 -10.96 13.01
N GLY A 56 3.29 -12.19 12.61
CA GLY A 56 2.27 -13.20 12.37
C GLY A 56 1.37 -12.92 11.16
N ILE A 57 1.85 -12.14 10.20
CA ILE A 57 1.11 -11.87 8.96
C ILE A 57 0.96 -13.17 8.18
N THR A 58 -0.25 -13.46 7.72
CA THR A 58 -0.55 -14.66 6.94
C THR A 58 -0.76 -14.37 5.47
N LYS A 59 -1.13 -13.14 5.12
CA LYS A 59 -1.34 -12.72 3.73
C LYS A 59 -1.00 -11.25 3.53
N ILE A 60 -0.54 -10.93 2.34
CA ILE A 60 -0.32 -9.56 1.89
C ILE A 60 -1.36 -9.22 0.83
N VAL A 61 -2.00 -8.08 0.96
CA VAL A 61 -2.92 -7.53 -0.03
C VAL A 61 -2.31 -6.28 -0.63
N GLY A 62 -2.31 -6.19 -1.94
CA GLY A 62 -1.87 -5.00 -2.67
C GLY A 62 -2.90 -4.52 -3.67
N THR A 63 -2.99 -3.20 -3.84
CA THR A 63 -3.94 -2.57 -4.77
C THR A 63 -3.27 -2.26 -6.09
N GLU A 64 -3.98 -2.52 -7.21
CA GLU A 64 -3.44 -2.24 -8.55
C GLU A 64 -3.11 -0.76 -8.73
N ALA A 65 -2.07 -0.47 -9.46
CA ALA A 65 -1.09 -1.46 -9.95
C ALA A 65 0.20 -1.36 -9.16
N ARG A 66 0.51 -0.17 -8.63
CA ARG A 66 1.80 0.10 -7.99
C ARG A 66 1.98 -0.62 -6.66
N GLY A 67 0.89 -0.89 -5.94
CA GLY A 67 0.93 -1.69 -4.73
C GLY A 67 1.43 -3.13 -4.95
N PHE A 68 1.22 -3.68 -6.14
CA PHE A 68 1.72 -5.01 -6.52
C PHE A 68 3.24 -5.08 -6.52
N LEU A 69 3.88 -4.00 -6.92
CA LEU A 69 5.33 -3.91 -7.09
C LEU A 69 6.09 -4.01 -5.76
N PHE A 70 5.43 -3.68 -4.67
CA PHE A 70 5.98 -3.79 -3.31
C PHE A 70 5.34 -4.94 -2.53
N GLY A 71 4.04 -5.14 -2.67
CA GLY A 71 3.31 -6.19 -1.95
C GLY A 71 3.74 -7.60 -2.36
N ALA A 72 3.89 -7.86 -3.64
CA ALA A 72 4.28 -9.18 -4.13
C ALA A 72 5.68 -9.60 -3.68
N PRO A 73 6.73 -8.76 -3.81
CA PRO A 73 8.06 -9.10 -3.29
C PRO A 73 8.08 -9.32 -1.78
N VAL A 74 7.36 -8.51 -1.01
CA VAL A 74 7.30 -8.68 0.45
C VAL A 74 6.62 -9.99 0.82
N ALA A 75 5.50 -10.33 0.17
CA ALA A 75 4.80 -11.59 0.39
C ALA A 75 5.71 -12.80 0.11
N LEU A 76 6.41 -12.77 -1.01
CA LEU A 76 7.36 -13.81 -1.39
C LEU A 76 8.47 -13.99 -0.34
N ARG A 77 9.04 -12.89 0.13
CA ARG A 77 10.09 -12.89 1.14
C ARG A 77 9.61 -13.35 2.51
N LEU A 78 8.37 -13.03 2.89
CA LEU A 78 7.75 -13.48 4.13
C LEU A 78 7.23 -14.93 4.05
N GLY A 79 7.19 -15.53 2.86
CA GLY A 79 6.66 -16.88 2.66
C GLY A 79 5.13 -16.96 2.81
N VAL A 80 4.41 -15.90 2.49
CA VAL A 80 2.94 -15.82 2.55
C VAL A 80 2.35 -15.53 1.17
N GLY A 81 1.03 -15.72 1.04
CA GLY A 81 0.33 -15.43 -0.21
C GLY A 81 0.18 -13.95 -0.47
N PHE A 82 0.20 -13.59 -1.75
CA PHE A 82 -0.13 -12.23 -2.22
C PHE A 82 -1.52 -12.23 -2.87
N ILE A 83 -2.35 -11.27 -2.51
CA ILE A 83 -3.72 -11.13 -3.00
C ILE A 83 -3.86 -9.79 -3.70
N PRO A 84 -4.18 -9.78 -5.00
CA PRO A 84 -4.45 -8.54 -5.70
C PRO A 84 -5.84 -8.00 -5.41
N VAL A 85 -5.93 -6.73 -5.14
CA VAL A 85 -7.16 -5.95 -5.20
C VAL A 85 -7.13 -5.13 -6.47
N ARG A 86 -8.17 -5.22 -7.27
CA ARG A 86 -8.21 -4.63 -8.59
C ARG A 86 -9.50 -3.85 -8.83
N LYS A 87 -9.48 -2.99 -9.82
CA LYS A 87 -10.68 -2.32 -10.31
C LYS A 87 -11.65 -3.33 -10.91
N ALA A 88 -12.95 -2.97 -10.93
CA ALA A 88 -14.02 -3.84 -11.36
C ALA A 88 -13.76 -4.47 -12.73
N GLY A 89 -14.09 -5.75 -12.85
CA GLY A 89 -14.04 -6.50 -14.10
C GLY A 89 -12.68 -7.08 -14.48
N LYS A 90 -11.66 -6.94 -13.63
CA LYS A 90 -10.30 -7.43 -13.94
C LYS A 90 -9.96 -8.78 -13.33
N LEU A 91 -10.73 -9.23 -12.35
CA LEU A 91 -10.50 -10.51 -11.68
C LEU A 91 -11.43 -11.59 -12.27
N PRO A 92 -10.89 -12.79 -12.58
CA PRO A 92 -11.65 -13.78 -13.38
C PRO A 92 -12.59 -14.68 -12.55
N ARG A 93 -12.37 -14.83 -11.24
CA ARG A 93 -13.22 -15.66 -10.39
C ARG A 93 -14.26 -14.81 -9.68
N GLU A 94 -15.09 -15.43 -8.86
CA GLU A 94 -16.10 -14.73 -8.08
C GLU A 94 -15.48 -13.69 -7.14
N THR A 95 -16.00 -12.47 -7.19
CA THR A 95 -15.45 -11.31 -6.47
C THR A 95 -16.42 -10.75 -5.46
N LEU A 96 -15.87 -10.09 -4.46
CA LEU A 96 -16.55 -9.15 -3.58
C LEU A 96 -16.13 -7.74 -4.01
N SER A 97 -17.08 -6.81 -4.01
CA SER A 97 -16.85 -5.43 -4.48
C SER A 97 -17.07 -4.43 -3.36
N GLU A 98 -16.32 -3.35 -3.40
CA GLU A 98 -16.49 -2.17 -2.54
C GLU A 98 -16.38 -0.92 -3.38
N THR A 99 -17.40 -0.05 -3.30
CA THR A 99 -17.42 1.24 -4.01
C THR A 99 -17.01 2.34 -3.04
N TYR A 100 -16.20 3.27 -3.50
CA TYR A 100 -15.74 4.40 -2.70
C TYR A 100 -15.76 5.69 -3.51
N ASN A 101 -15.86 6.82 -2.80
CA ASN A 101 -15.95 8.14 -3.41
C ASN A 101 -14.55 8.66 -3.77
N LEU A 102 -14.47 9.23 -4.96
CA LEU A 102 -13.35 10.04 -5.42
C LEU A 102 -13.69 11.53 -5.25
N GLU A 103 -12.73 12.41 -5.52
CA GLU A 103 -12.97 13.84 -5.61
C GLU A 103 -14.05 14.12 -6.67
N TYR A 104 -14.01 13.38 -7.78
CA TYR A 104 -15.03 13.42 -8.83
C TYR A 104 -15.51 12.00 -9.14
N GLY A 105 -16.77 11.70 -8.75
CA GLY A 105 -17.38 10.39 -9.01
C GLY A 105 -17.04 9.33 -7.97
N THR A 106 -17.17 8.08 -8.38
CA THR A 106 -16.91 6.90 -7.57
C THR A 106 -16.03 5.91 -8.31
N ASP A 107 -15.36 5.03 -7.57
CA ASP A 107 -14.63 3.90 -8.13
C ASP A 107 -14.99 2.64 -7.35
N THR A 108 -14.74 1.48 -7.94
CA THR A 108 -15.06 0.18 -7.35
C THR A 108 -13.83 -0.70 -7.37
N LEU A 109 -13.51 -1.27 -6.21
CA LEU A 109 -12.45 -2.27 -6.06
C LEU A 109 -13.06 -3.64 -5.84
N GLU A 110 -12.37 -4.66 -6.32
CA GLU A 110 -12.76 -6.06 -6.19
C GLU A 110 -11.63 -6.91 -5.65
N MET A 111 -12.03 -7.96 -4.91
CA MET A 111 -11.15 -9.01 -4.39
C MET A 111 -11.86 -10.35 -4.62
N HIS A 112 -11.09 -11.40 -4.94
CA HIS A 112 -11.67 -12.75 -5.01
C HIS A 112 -12.24 -13.17 -3.67
N LYS A 113 -13.44 -13.73 -3.67
CA LYS A 113 -14.16 -14.16 -2.46
C LYS A 113 -13.44 -15.25 -1.67
N ASP A 114 -12.63 -16.06 -2.32
CA ASP A 114 -11.90 -17.18 -1.73
C ASP A 114 -10.48 -16.83 -1.28
N SER A 115 -10.07 -15.57 -1.40
CA SER A 115 -8.68 -15.16 -1.17
C SER A 115 -8.30 -14.94 0.29
N VAL A 116 -9.25 -14.46 1.09
CA VAL A 116 -9.07 -14.23 2.53
C VAL A 116 -10.05 -15.09 3.30
N LYS A 117 -9.59 -15.68 4.39
CA LYS A 117 -10.38 -16.54 5.28
C LYS A 117 -10.43 -15.94 6.66
N GLU A 118 -11.39 -16.43 7.44
CA GLU A 118 -11.49 -16.12 8.86
C GLU A 118 -10.16 -16.42 9.57
N ASN A 119 -9.74 -15.51 10.45
CA ASN A 119 -8.46 -15.53 11.17
C ASN A 119 -7.21 -15.25 10.32
N ASP A 120 -7.32 -14.95 9.06
CA ASP A 120 -6.18 -14.41 8.31
C ASP A 120 -5.77 -13.05 8.89
N LYS A 121 -4.47 -12.88 9.11
CA LYS A 121 -3.87 -11.60 9.50
C LYS A 121 -3.26 -10.97 8.26
N VAL A 122 -3.93 -9.93 7.77
CA VAL A 122 -3.61 -9.32 6.49
C VAL A 122 -2.89 -8.00 6.70
N LEU A 123 -1.77 -7.83 6.01
CA LEU A 123 -1.11 -6.55 5.85
C LEU A 123 -1.45 -6.01 4.46
N VAL A 124 -1.96 -4.78 4.42
CA VAL A 124 -2.17 -4.06 3.16
C VAL A 124 -0.89 -3.29 2.81
N ILE A 125 -0.42 -3.41 1.58
CA ILE A 125 0.74 -2.65 1.09
C ILE A 125 0.33 -1.88 -0.17
N ASP A 126 0.66 -0.59 -0.19
CA ASP A 126 0.54 0.25 -1.38
C ASP A 126 1.76 1.16 -1.50
N ASP A 127 1.92 1.82 -2.63
CA ASP A 127 3.05 2.71 -2.85
C ASP A 127 2.91 4.03 -2.09
N LEU A 128 1.71 4.56 -2.01
CA LEU A 128 1.48 5.91 -1.49
C LEU A 128 0.21 6.01 -0.67
N LEU A 129 0.30 6.69 0.48
CA LEU A 129 -0.84 7.09 1.30
C LEU A 129 -1.08 8.59 1.12
N ALA A 130 -2.21 8.94 0.54
CA ALA A 130 -2.68 10.32 0.39
C ALA A 130 -3.96 10.53 1.20
N THR A 131 -5.11 10.49 0.59
CA THR A 131 -6.41 10.65 1.28
C THR A 131 -6.90 9.40 1.98
N GLY A 132 -6.37 8.23 1.61
CA GLY A 132 -6.69 6.94 2.23
C GLY A 132 -7.97 6.27 1.74
N GLY A 133 -8.65 6.82 0.73
CA GLY A 133 -9.91 6.24 0.24
C GLY A 133 -9.78 4.83 -0.32
N THR A 134 -8.76 4.60 -1.12
CA THR A 134 -8.49 3.29 -1.73
C THR A 134 -8.15 2.23 -0.69
N VAL A 135 -7.28 2.56 0.26
CA VAL A 135 -6.90 1.62 1.32
C VAL A 135 -8.05 1.35 2.28
N GLU A 136 -8.88 2.35 2.58
CA GLU A 136 -10.09 2.16 3.38
C GLU A 136 -11.05 1.16 2.72
N ALA A 137 -11.31 1.30 1.42
CA ALA A 137 -12.12 0.35 0.66
C ALA A 137 -11.52 -1.06 0.67
N THR A 138 -10.21 -1.16 0.53
CA THR A 138 -9.47 -2.43 0.61
C THR A 138 -9.63 -3.09 1.99
N VAL A 139 -9.51 -2.33 3.06
CA VAL A 139 -9.73 -2.82 4.43
C VAL A 139 -11.14 -3.36 4.62
N ARG A 140 -12.15 -2.66 4.09
CA ARG A 140 -13.54 -3.12 4.14
C ARG A 140 -13.73 -4.47 3.43
N LEU A 141 -13.14 -4.64 2.24
CA LEU A 141 -13.18 -5.92 1.52
C LEU A 141 -12.61 -7.06 2.36
N ILE A 142 -11.43 -6.87 2.92
CA ILE A 142 -10.75 -7.87 3.73
C ILE A 142 -11.61 -8.27 4.94
N ARG A 143 -12.15 -7.29 5.66
CA ARG A 143 -12.98 -7.53 6.85
C ARG A 143 -14.31 -8.21 6.52
N ARG A 144 -14.91 -7.89 5.38
CA ARG A 144 -16.13 -8.58 4.91
C ARG A 144 -15.89 -10.06 4.60
N LEU A 145 -14.65 -10.44 4.28
CA LEU A 145 -14.26 -11.85 4.09
C LEU A 145 -13.83 -12.53 5.39
N GLY A 146 -13.79 -11.82 6.52
CA GLY A 146 -13.42 -12.36 7.82
C GLY A 146 -11.96 -12.18 8.21
N GLY A 147 -11.16 -11.49 7.39
CA GLY A 147 -9.76 -11.21 7.71
C GLY A 147 -9.59 -10.09 8.72
N GLU A 148 -8.47 -10.12 9.45
CA GLU A 148 -8.04 -9.05 10.34
C GLU A 148 -7.04 -8.14 9.64
N VAL A 149 -7.21 -6.83 9.78
CA VAL A 149 -6.27 -5.81 9.32
C VAL A 149 -6.00 -4.87 10.48
N SER A 150 -4.80 -4.88 11.01
CA SER A 150 -4.37 -3.97 12.07
C SER A 150 -3.39 -2.89 11.58
N GLU A 151 -2.73 -3.12 10.47
CA GLU A 151 -1.74 -2.19 9.92
C GLU A 151 -1.77 -2.21 8.38
N ALA A 152 -1.48 -1.05 7.79
CA ALA A 152 -1.22 -0.88 6.37
C ALA A 152 0.13 -0.17 6.20
N ALA A 153 0.91 -0.59 5.21
CA ALA A 153 2.25 -0.08 4.95
C ALA A 153 2.34 0.57 3.58
N PHE A 154 3.06 1.68 3.54
CA PHE A 154 3.25 2.49 2.33
C PHE A 154 4.71 2.88 2.19
N ILE A 155 5.15 3.05 0.96
CA ILE A 155 6.50 3.56 0.69
C ILE A 155 6.52 5.07 0.95
N ILE A 156 5.51 5.78 0.47
CA ILE A 156 5.39 7.23 0.58
C ILE A 156 4.14 7.60 1.36
N GLY A 157 4.28 8.44 2.37
CA GLY A 157 3.18 9.14 3.02
C GLY A 157 3.18 10.61 2.63
N LEU A 158 2.07 11.10 2.13
CA LEU A 158 1.86 12.53 1.89
C LEU A 158 1.18 13.16 3.11
N LEU A 159 1.91 14.05 3.77
CA LEU A 159 1.44 14.69 5.00
C LEU A 159 0.31 15.68 4.69
N GLY A 160 -0.67 15.75 5.58
CA GLY A 160 -1.73 16.76 5.51
C GLY A 160 -2.97 16.38 4.71
N LEU A 161 -3.00 15.20 4.06
CA LEU A 161 -4.15 14.78 3.24
C LEU A 161 -5.17 13.89 3.97
N GLY A 162 -4.97 13.65 5.26
CA GLY A 162 -5.95 12.97 6.11
C GLY A 162 -6.00 11.45 6.01
N GLY A 163 -5.07 10.83 5.30
CA GLY A 163 -5.05 9.37 5.13
C GLY A 163 -4.79 8.61 6.43
N VAL A 164 -3.89 9.11 7.26
CA VAL A 164 -3.57 8.52 8.57
C VAL A 164 -4.79 8.50 9.47
N GLU A 165 -5.45 9.63 9.62
CA GLU A 165 -6.65 9.78 10.46
C GLU A 165 -7.81 8.93 9.94
N ARG A 166 -7.93 8.81 8.62
CA ARG A 166 -8.95 7.96 8.00
C ARG A 166 -8.75 6.49 8.35
N LEU A 167 -7.52 5.99 8.30
CA LEU A 167 -7.19 4.64 8.70
C LEU A 167 -7.36 4.42 10.21
N GLN A 168 -6.96 5.38 11.03
CA GLN A 168 -7.15 5.32 12.47
C GLN A 168 -8.62 5.16 12.87
N ARG A 169 -9.54 5.85 12.17
CA ARG A 169 -10.98 5.68 12.38
C ARG A 169 -11.48 4.27 12.04
N GLN A 170 -10.77 3.54 11.20
CA GLN A 170 -11.04 2.14 10.88
C GLN A 170 -10.32 1.15 11.82
N GLY A 171 -9.60 1.65 12.81
CA GLY A 171 -8.79 0.82 13.70
C GLY A 171 -7.55 0.24 13.03
N VAL A 172 -7.03 0.91 11.98
CA VAL A 172 -5.85 0.49 11.23
C VAL A 172 -4.73 1.51 11.45
N SER A 173 -3.58 1.03 11.91
CA SER A 173 -2.36 1.84 11.98
C SER A 173 -1.71 1.92 10.60
N SER A 174 -1.20 3.09 10.26
CA SER A 174 -0.42 3.26 9.03
C SER A 174 1.07 3.32 9.36
N PHE A 175 1.86 2.68 8.51
CA PHE A 175 3.30 2.81 8.48
C PHE A 175 3.72 3.35 7.13
N THR A 176 4.47 4.45 7.11
CA THR A 176 5.05 5.01 5.89
C THR A 176 6.57 4.99 6.01
N LEU A 177 7.23 4.46 4.98
CA LEU A 177 8.68 4.36 4.97
C LEU A 177 9.31 5.76 4.86
N LEU A 178 8.75 6.59 3.98
CA LEU A 178 9.19 7.95 3.69
C LEU A 178 8.02 8.91 3.78
N GLU A 179 8.28 10.10 4.31
CA GLU A 179 7.29 11.17 4.35
C GLU A 179 7.70 12.31 3.43
N PHE A 180 6.72 12.82 2.69
CA PHE A 180 6.87 13.98 1.83
C PHE A 180 5.76 14.98 2.11
N PRO A 181 6.02 16.29 1.95
CA PRO A 181 4.96 17.28 1.97
C PRO A 181 4.03 17.07 0.77
N ASP A 182 2.78 17.46 0.91
CA ASP A 182 1.74 17.33 -0.12
C ASP A 182 1.87 18.38 -1.25
N HIS A 183 2.75 19.36 -1.07
CA HIS A 183 3.04 20.45 -2.04
C HIS A 183 4.48 20.94 -1.94
#